data_4609c64c095f24508640d115d59b6586
#
_entry.id   4609c64c095f24508640d115d59b6586
#
_cell.length_a   1.000
_cell.length_b   1.000
_cell.length_c   1.000
_cell.angle_alpha   90.00
_cell.angle_beta   90.00
_cell.angle_gamma   90.00
#
_symmetry.space_group_name_H-M   'P 1'
#
loop_
_entity.id
_entity.type
_entity.pdbx_description
1 polymer ?
#
loop_
_entity_poly.entity_id
_entity_poly.type
_entity_poly.pdbx_seq_one_letter_code
_entity_poly.pdbx_strand_id
1 'polypeptide(L)'
;MTESNRRFWLGVGGAAPEMTLLPPTCLSFACVLSILATLTTVACNENVPDYFPLKKGQSWTYEIVMEGVRGHEVQKSFVTNLGSLNLDGQVLSARLLHNGQTHYYKNKADGLARVATKKPENELYWEAAPSYLFHYPLVPSTGWHQEEKTFLLQLRLFNADVDAKIPMLMYYRIESMDETVKVPAGVFTDCMKVTGRGKTSIRGRFSEGFIELTVETMDYFAPGVGLVKSERLETSSHPRLAGGEYVKELQDYSAPWPSSWW
;
A
#
# COMPACT_ATOMS: atom_id res chain seq x y z
N MET A 1 59.23 -25.13 -12.58
CA MET A 1 60.08 -25.49 -11.43
C MET A 1 59.19 -26.21 -10.47
N THR A 2 59.20 -27.49 -10.62
CA THR A 2 59.78 -28.59 -9.83
C THR A 2 58.88 -28.88 -8.66
N GLU A 3 58.10 -29.95 -8.77
CA GLU A 3 58.41 -31.34 -8.41
C GLU A 3 58.26 -31.58 -6.92
N SER A 4 57.44 -32.54 -6.58
CA SER A 4 57.73 -33.98 -6.46
C SER A 4 57.81 -34.33 -4.96
N ASN A 5 57.21 -35.31 -4.36
CA ASN A 5 57.27 -36.74 -4.57
C ASN A 5 56.54 -37.43 -3.40
N ARG A 6 55.67 -38.40 -3.64
CA ARG A 6 55.85 -39.89 -3.50
C ARG A 6 56.37 -40.32 -2.11
N ARG A 7 55.72 -41.25 -1.54
CA ARG A 7 55.53 -42.67 -1.62
C ARG A 7 55.38 -43.29 -0.23
N PHE A 8 54.58 -44.32 -0.12
CA PHE A 8 54.67 -45.75 0.09
C PHE A 8 54.73 -46.14 1.59
N TRP A 9 54.10 -47.21 2.12
CA TRP A 9 54.01 -48.66 1.94
C TRP A 9 52.97 -49.19 2.90
N LEU A 10 52.04 -50.12 2.58
CA LEU A 10 52.01 -51.58 2.60
C LEU A 10 52.14 -52.29 3.97
N GLY A 11 51.22 -53.23 4.18
CA GLY A 11 51.40 -54.42 5.01
C GLY A 11 50.11 -54.85 5.68
N VAL A 12 49.31 -55.70 5.14
CA VAL A 12 49.27 -57.17 5.01
C VAL A 12 49.00 -57.94 6.34
N GLY A 13 48.01 -58.81 6.22
CA GLY A 13 47.75 -59.97 7.09
C GLY A 13 46.41 -59.87 7.80
N GLY A 14 45.39 -60.65 7.54
CA GLY A 14 45.28 -62.00 7.11
C GLY A 14 44.70 -62.87 8.27
N ALA A 15 43.44 -63.26 8.12
CA ALA A 15 42.96 -64.61 8.46
C ALA A 15 41.43 -64.62 8.77
N ALA A 16 40.66 -65.26 7.95
CA ALA A 16 39.45 -65.97 8.31
C ALA A 16 39.85 -67.38 8.81
N PRO A 17 39.02 -68.30 9.30
CA PRO A 17 37.55 -68.37 9.19
C PRO A 17 36.89 -68.86 10.54
N GLU A 18 35.62 -68.93 10.62
CA GLU A 18 34.86 -70.19 10.82
C GLU A 18 33.35 -69.95 10.87
N MET A 19 32.69 -70.72 10.04
CA MET A 19 31.24 -70.95 10.02
C MET A 19 30.82 -71.88 11.16
N THR A 20 29.80 -71.50 11.90
CA THR A 20 28.96 -72.50 12.60
C THR A 20 27.49 -72.21 12.40
N LEU A 21 26.80 -73.25 11.96
CA LEU A 21 25.38 -73.39 11.61
C LEU A 21 24.49 -73.52 12.82
N LEU A 22 23.40 -72.77 12.84
CA LEU A 22 21.98 -73.02 13.20
C LEU A 22 21.62 -73.76 14.52
N PRO A 23 20.45 -73.49 15.16
CA PRO A 23 19.13 -73.61 14.57
C PRO A 23 18.05 -72.56 14.97
N PRO A 24 16.84 -72.74 14.44
CA PRO A 24 15.83 -71.66 14.43
C PRO A 24 14.81 -71.88 15.57
N THR A 25 14.36 -70.76 16.16
CA THR A 25 13.04 -70.81 16.83
C THR A 25 12.46 -69.40 17.01
N CYS A 26 11.20 -69.38 16.75
CA CYS A 26 10.16 -68.42 17.22
C CYS A 26 10.01 -67.03 16.63
N LEU A 27 9.00 -67.04 15.81
CA LEU A 27 8.14 -65.90 15.55
C LEU A 27 7.92 -64.97 16.77
N SER A 28 8.15 -63.72 16.60
CA SER A 28 7.37 -62.70 17.28
C SER A 28 7.19 -61.55 16.33
N PHE A 29 5.99 -61.40 15.79
CA PHE A 29 5.47 -60.27 15.09
C PHE A 29 5.47 -59.08 16.03
N ALA A 30 6.43 -58.20 15.91
CA ALA A 30 6.35 -56.86 16.45
C ALA A 30 6.01 -55.89 15.28
N CYS A 31 4.73 -55.64 15.11
CA CYS A 31 4.21 -54.55 14.30
C CYS A 31 4.74 -53.22 14.86
N VAL A 32 5.81 -52.73 14.27
CA VAL A 32 6.17 -51.31 14.45
C VAL A 32 5.25 -50.51 13.57
N LEU A 33 4.16 -50.08 14.18
CA LEU A 33 3.23 -49.11 13.58
C LEU A 33 3.96 -47.76 13.53
N SER A 34 4.63 -47.48 12.42
CA SER A 34 5.17 -46.15 12.13
C SER A 34 3.99 -45.22 11.86
N ILE A 35 3.54 -44.54 12.91
CA ILE A 35 2.62 -43.43 12.78
C ILE A 35 3.40 -42.30 12.12
N LEU A 36 3.30 -42.22 10.79
CA LEU A 36 3.71 -41.06 10.03
C LEU A 36 2.69 -39.96 10.33
N ALA A 37 2.95 -39.18 11.36
CA ALA A 37 2.21 -37.95 11.62
C ALA A 37 2.49 -36.97 10.47
N THR A 38 1.68 -37.06 9.41
CA THR A 38 1.60 -36.01 8.41
C THR A 38 1.05 -34.76 9.10
N LEU A 39 1.96 -33.88 9.50
CA LEU A 39 1.59 -32.48 9.77
C LEU A 39 1.07 -31.90 8.46
N THR A 40 -0.22 -32.02 8.25
CA THR A 40 -0.92 -31.13 7.29
C THR A 40 -0.85 -29.73 7.89
N THR A 41 0.13 -28.95 7.46
CA THR A 41 0.07 -27.49 7.61
C THR A 41 -1.15 -27.05 6.82
N VAL A 42 -2.26 -26.87 7.51
CA VAL A 42 -3.36 -26.08 6.99
C VAL A 42 -2.77 -24.69 6.82
N ALA A 43 -2.30 -24.38 5.62
CA ALA A 43 -2.06 -23.01 5.23
C ALA A 43 -3.46 -22.36 5.28
N CYS A 44 -3.77 -21.70 6.39
CA CYS A 44 -4.83 -20.73 6.42
C CYS A 44 -4.46 -19.70 5.36
N ASN A 45 -5.08 -19.83 4.21
CA ASN A 45 -5.08 -18.76 3.22
C ASN A 45 -6.00 -17.71 3.83
N GLU A 46 -5.45 -16.92 4.78
CA GLU A 46 -6.13 -15.75 5.27
C GLU A 46 -6.37 -14.89 4.05
N ASN A 47 -7.64 -14.84 3.61
CA ASN A 47 -8.06 -13.91 2.58
C ASN A 47 -7.80 -12.51 3.12
N VAL A 48 -6.62 -11.96 2.82
CA VAL A 48 -6.30 -10.57 3.16
C VAL A 48 -7.40 -9.70 2.56
N PRO A 49 -8.12 -8.95 3.39
CA PRO A 49 -9.21 -8.11 2.89
C PRO A 49 -8.71 -7.14 1.82
N ASP A 50 -9.53 -6.97 0.78
CA ASP A 50 -9.23 -6.03 -0.29
C ASP A 50 -9.61 -4.60 0.16
N TYR A 51 -8.64 -3.86 0.65
CA TYR A 51 -8.82 -2.47 1.10
C TYR A 51 -8.78 -1.45 -0.04
N PHE A 52 -8.54 -1.87 -1.27
CA PHE A 52 -8.58 -0.99 -2.44
C PHE A 52 -9.07 -1.74 -3.67
N PRO A 53 -10.36 -2.07 -3.72
CA PRO A 53 -10.92 -2.85 -4.82
C PRO A 53 -10.77 -2.13 -6.15
N LEU A 54 -10.34 -2.90 -7.18
CA LEU A 54 -10.07 -2.40 -8.53
C LEU A 54 -10.94 -3.09 -9.60
N LYS A 55 -12.01 -3.76 -9.18
CA LYS A 55 -12.94 -4.46 -10.09
C LYS A 55 -13.67 -3.44 -10.97
N LYS A 56 -13.78 -3.76 -12.28
CA LYS A 56 -14.45 -2.92 -13.27
C LYS A 56 -15.89 -2.61 -12.86
N GLY A 57 -16.29 -1.35 -13.04
CA GLY A 57 -17.65 -0.87 -12.80
C GLY A 57 -17.96 -0.52 -11.35
N GLN A 58 -17.07 -0.78 -10.40
CA GLN A 58 -17.22 -0.20 -9.06
C GLN A 58 -17.10 1.32 -9.13
N SER A 59 -17.96 2.01 -8.41
CA SER A 59 -17.95 3.47 -8.36
C SER A 59 -18.23 3.99 -6.96
N TRP A 60 -17.74 5.19 -6.68
CA TRP A 60 -17.85 5.89 -5.41
C TRP A 60 -18.22 7.33 -5.63
N THR A 61 -19.09 7.85 -4.79
CA THR A 61 -19.40 9.26 -4.67
C THR A 61 -18.91 9.76 -3.32
N TYR A 62 -18.09 10.78 -3.34
CA TYR A 62 -17.58 11.43 -2.13
C TYR A 62 -18.06 12.86 -2.04
N GLU A 63 -18.24 13.34 -0.83
CA GLU A 63 -18.23 14.76 -0.51
C GLU A 63 -16.86 15.15 0.01
N ILE A 64 -16.38 16.28 -0.45
CA ILE A 64 -15.11 16.87 -0.04
C ILE A 64 -15.42 18.24 0.54
N VAL A 65 -15.00 18.45 1.78
CA VAL A 65 -15.06 19.72 2.46
C VAL A 65 -13.64 20.23 2.61
N MET A 66 -13.41 21.47 2.18
CA MET A 66 -12.13 22.16 2.35
C MET A 66 -12.36 23.46 3.13
N GLU A 67 -11.57 23.60 4.19
CA GLU A 67 -11.54 24.80 5.02
C GLU A 67 -10.16 25.45 4.89
N GLY A 68 -10.12 26.71 4.54
CA GLY A 68 -8.84 27.40 4.34
C GLY A 68 -9.02 28.91 4.18
N VAL A 69 -8.03 29.56 3.58
CA VAL A 69 -8.03 31.02 3.38
C VAL A 69 -9.22 31.49 2.55
N ARG A 70 -9.65 30.68 1.58
CA ARG A 70 -10.80 30.99 0.72
C ARG A 70 -12.15 30.74 1.38
N GLY A 71 -12.15 30.28 2.62
CA GLY A 71 -13.34 29.92 3.39
C GLY A 71 -13.68 28.46 3.29
N HIS A 72 -14.96 28.16 3.37
CA HIS A 72 -15.53 26.82 3.36
C HIS A 72 -15.97 26.47 1.92
N GLU A 73 -15.40 25.42 1.35
CA GLU A 73 -15.75 24.91 0.03
C GLU A 73 -16.24 23.47 0.13
N VAL A 74 -17.37 23.16 -0.51
CA VAL A 74 -17.93 21.80 -0.58
C VAL A 74 -18.03 21.38 -2.03
N GLN A 75 -17.48 20.20 -2.37
CA GLN A 75 -17.58 19.65 -3.72
C GLN A 75 -17.90 18.15 -3.69
N LYS A 76 -18.56 17.66 -4.74
CA LYS A 76 -18.72 16.21 -4.96
C LYS A 76 -17.64 15.67 -5.87
N SER A 77 -17.18 14.47 -5.57
CA SER A 77 -16.17 13.77 -6.35
C SER A 77 -16.67 12.39 -6.71
N PHE A 78 -16.61 12.05 -7.99
CA PHE A 78 -17.00 10.75 -8.51
C PHE A 78 -15.77 9.97 -8.95
N VAL A 79 -15.74 8.68 -8.62
CA VAL A 79 -14.64 7.80 -8.94
C VAL A 79 -15.20 6.51 -9.51
N THR A 80 -14.64 5.99 -10.61
CA THR A 80 -15.10 4.76 -11.24
C THR A 80 -13.93 3.89 -11.68
N ASN A 81 -13.97 2.61 -11.37
CA ASN A 81 -13.00 1.64 -11.87
C ASN A 81 -13.30 1.24 -13.31
N LEU A 82 -12.33 1.38 -14.18
CA LEU A 82 -12.39 0.96 -15.58
C LEU A 82 -11.94 -0.49 -15.78
N GLY A 83 -11.41 -1.13 -14.72
CA GLY A 83 -10.84 -2.47 -14.76
C GLY A 83 -9.39 -2.49 -15.22
N SER A 84 -8.92 -3.68 -15.63
CA SER A 84 -7.56 -3.88 -16.10
C SER A 84 -7.42 -3.50 -17.57
N LEU A 85 -6.41 -2.72 -17.90
CA LEU A 85 -6.07 -2.27 -19.25
C LEU A 85 -4.61 -2.61 -19.55
N ASN A 86 -4.31 -2.93 -20.81
CA ASN A 86 -2.92 -3.02 -21.27
C ASN A 86 -2.45 -1.63 -21.69
N LEU A 87 -1.40 -1.16 -21.05
CA LEU A 87 -0.77 0.12 -21.32
C LEU A 87 0.73 -0.11 -21.49
N ASP A 88 1.24 0.13 -22.69
CA ASP A 88 2.66 -0.08 -23.05
C ASP A 88 3.19 -1.47 -22.65
N GLY A 89 2.38 -2.52 -22.90
CA GLY A 89 2.72 -3.90 -22.58
C GLY A 89 2.56 -4.29 -21.10
N GLN A 90 2.11 -3.39 -20.24
CA GLN A 90 1.82 -3.65 -18.84
C GLN A 90 0.33 -3.73 -18.57
N VAL A 91 -0.10 -4.76 -17.83
CA VAL A 91 -1.48 -4.86 -17.35
C VAL A 91 -1.60 -4.02 -16.06
N LEU A 92 -2.40 -2.97 -16.12
CA LEU A 92 -2.63 -2.01 -15.04
C LEU A 92 -4.12 -1.89 -14.76
N SER A 93 -4.49 -1.64 -13.51
CA SER A 93 -5.87 -1.33 -13.14
C SER A 93 -6.10 0.17 -13.23
N ALA A 94 -7.13 0.56 -13.98
CA ALA A 94 -7.44 1.95 -14.25
C ALA A 94 -8.63 2.45 -13.43
N ARG A 95 -8.53 3.67 -12.91
CA ARG A 95 -9.55 4.37 -12.14
C ARG A 95 -9.73 5.78 -12.68
N LEU A 96 -10.94 6.09 -13.14
CA LEU A 96 -11.34 7.41 -13.62
C LEU A 96 -11.79 8.28 -12.45
N LEU A 97 -11.30 9.49 -12.39
CA LEU A 97 -11.66 10.52 -11.41
C LEU A 97 -12.64 11.53 -12.00
N HIS A 98 -13.37 12.25 -11.14
CA HIS A 98 -14.37 13.26 -11.54
C HIS A 98 -13.83 14.37 -12.43
N ASN A 99 -12.54 14.69 -12.33
CA ASN A 99 -11.87 15.71 -13.15
C ASN A 99 -11.39 15.18 -14.51
N GLY A 100 -11.80 13.96 -14.90
CA GLY A 100 -11.43 13.31 -16.14
C GLY A 100 -10.05 12.67 -16.17
N GLN A 101 -9.27 12.77 -15.10
CA GLN A 101 -7.99 12.08 -14.99
C GLN A 101 -8.21 10.58 -14.78
N THR A 102 -7.34 9.77 -15.36
CA THR A 102 -7.29 8.33 -15.10
C THR A 102 -5.99 7.97 -14.40
N HIS A 103 -6.11 7.40 -13.23
CA HIS A 103 -4.99 6.85 -12.47
C HIS A 103 -4.82 5.38 -12.79
N TYR A 104 -3.57 4.94 -12.97
CA TYR A 104 -3.22 3.55 -13.25
C TYR A 104 -2.45 2.97 -12.07
N TYR A 105 -2.97 1.85 -11.56
CA TYR A 105 -2.46 1.18 -10.39
C TYR A 105 -1.84 -0.17 -10.75
N LYS A 106 -0.77 -0.51 -10.06
CA LYS A 106 -0.10 -1.79 -10.14
C LYS A 106 0.06 -2.38 -8.74
N ASN A 107 -0.38 -3.63 -8.60
CA ASN A 107 -0.05 -4.40 -7.41
C ASN A 107 1.37 -4.95 -7.58
N LYS A 108 2.28 -4.55 -6.71
CA LYS A 108 3.69 -4.92 -6.68
C LYS A 108 3.95 -5.83 -5.50
N ALA A 109 5.10 -6.50 -5.45
CA ALA A 109 5.48 -7.36 -4.33
C ALA A 109 5.57 -6.60 -3.00
N ASP A 110 5.89 -5.31 -3.05
CA ASP A 110 6.10 -4.43 -1.91
C ASP A 110 4.91 -3.52 -1.58
N GLY A 111 3.83 -3.56 -2.38
CA GLY A 111 2.64 -2.73 -2.11
C GLY A 111 1.79 -2.43 -3.33
N LEU A 112 0.71 -1.71 -3.11
CA LEU A 112 -0.16 -1.17 -4.16
C LEU A 112 0.23 0.27 -4.47
N ALA A 113 0.56 0.54 -5.71
CA ALA A 113 1.03 1.86 -6.13
C ALA A 113 0.34 2.38 -7.39
N ARG A 114 0.14 3.70 -7.45
CA ARG A 114 -0.11 4.39 -8.70
C ARG A 114 1.22 4.50 -9.45
N VAL A 115 1.21 4.12 -10.71
CA VAL A 115 2.40 4.08 -11.57
C VAL A 115 2.31 5.01 -12.77
N ALA A 116 1.10 5.44 -13.13
CA ALA A 116 0.88 6.40 -14.20
C ALA A 116 -0.41 7.20 -13.98
N THR A 117 -0.50 8.34 -14.63
CA THR A 117 -1.68 9.22 -14.68
C THR A 117 -1.90 9.67 -16.13
N LYS A 118 -3.13 9.56 -16.62
CA LYS A 118 -3.56 10.13 -17.89
C LYS A 118 -4.45 11.33 -17.63
N LYS A 119 -4.10 12.48 -18.19
CA LYS A 119 -4.92 13.70 -18.12
C LYS A 119 -6.07 13.67 -19.15
N PRO A 120 -7.10 14.52 -18.98
CA PRO A 120 -8.24 14.59 -19.91
C PRO A 120 -7.80 14.86 -21.36
N GLU A 121 -6.74 15.61 -21.56
CA GLU A 121 -6.17 15.95 -22.86
C GLU A 121 -5.40 14.80 -23.53
N ASN A 122 -5.57 13.57 -23.03
CA ASN A 122 -4.88 12.34 -23.47
C ASN A 122 -3.38 12.26 -23.20
N GLU A 123 -2.84 13.17 -22.43
CA GLU A 123 -1.44 13.14 -22.04
C GLU A 123 -1.20 12.09 -20.94
N LEU A 124 -0.38 11.09 -21.23
CA LEU A 124 0.00 10.03 -20.30
C LEU A 124 1.33 10.38 -19.64
N TYR A 125 1.35 10.34 -18.32
CA TYR A 125 2.53 10.53 -17.51
C TYR A 125 2.82 9.27 -16.70
N TRP A 126 3.99 8.71 -16.89
CA TRP A 126 4.53 7.70 -16.00
C TRP A 126 5.12 8.39 -14.77
N GLU A 127 4.80 7.88 -13.59
CA GLU A 127 5.37 8.38 -12.35
C GLU A 127 6.88 8.08 -12.33
N ALA A 128 7.72 9.05 -12.03
CA ALA A 128 9.16 8.86 -11.91
C ALA A 128 9.53 7.89 -10.77
N ALA A 129 8.74 7.90 -9.70
CA ALA A 129 8.73 6.91 -8.64
C ALA A 129 7.28 6.50 -8.36
N PRO A 130 6.98 5.21 -8.06
CA PRO A 130 5.63 4.78 -7.73
C PRO A 130 5.07 5.54 -6.53
N SER A 131 3.82 6.01 -6.62
CA SER A 131 3.11 6.63 -5.50
C SER A 131 2.31 5.55 -4.76
N TYR A 132 2.82 5.08 -3.64
CA TYR A 132 2.21 3.99 -2.89
C TYR A 132 0.96 4.44 -2.14
N LEU A 133 -0.09 3.64 -2.24
CA LEU A 133 -1.27 3.73 -1.38
C LEU A 133 -1.02 3.02 -0.06
N PHE A 134 -0.44 1.81 -0.16
CA PHE A 134 0.03 1.03 0.99
C PHE A 134 1.25 0.20 0.62
N HIS A 135 2.06 -0.09 1.65
CA HIS A 135 3.07 -1.13 1.59
C HIS A 135 2.59 -2.42 2.22
N TYR A 136 3.14 -3.54 1.80
CA TYR A 136 2.90 -4.86 2.38
C TYR A 136 3.95 -5.23 3.42
N PRO A 137 3.60 -6.08 4.42
CA PRO A 137 2.27 -6.64 4.66
C PRO A 137 1.28 -5.59 5.21
N LEU A 138 -0.03 -5.80 4.99
CA LEU A 138 -1.08 -4.94 5.58
C LEU A 138 -1.28 -5.31 7.04
N VAL A 139 -0.42 -4.81 7.91
CA VAL A 139 -0.46 -5.02 9.35
C VAL A 139 -0.10 -3.72 10.08
N PRO A 140 -0.54 -3.53 11.34
CA PRO A 140 -0.15 -2.39 12.14
C PRO A 140 1.38 -2.23 12.19
N SER A 141 1.84 -1.00 12.15
CA SER A 141 3.25 -0.58 12.12
C SER A 141 3.95 -0.73 10.77
N THR A 142 3.35 -1.31 9.72
CA THR A 142 3.91 -1.23 8.37
C THR A 142 3.98 0.23 7.94
N GLY A 143 5.19 0.71 7.64
CA GLY A 143 5.44 2.10 7.30
C GLY A 143 6.18 2.26 5.98
N TRP A 144 6.00 3.41 5.34
CA TRP A 144 6.74 3.81 4.14
C TRP A 144 6.89 5.33 4.09
N HIS A 145 7.64 5.81 3.14
CA HIS A 145 7.78 7.22 2.88
C HIS A 145 7.74 7.51 1.38
N GLN A 146 7.26 8.67 1.02
CA GLN A 146 7.24 9.16 -0.36
C GLN A 146 7.22 10.68 -0.40
N GLU A 147 7.69 11.24 -1.51
CA GLU A 147 7.57 12.67 -1.76
C GLU A 147 6.16 13.03 -2.18
N GLU A 148 5.61 14.06 -1.55
CA GLU A 148 4.33 14.67 -1.91
C GLU A 148 4.45 16.18 -1.99
N LYS A 149 3.36 16.82 -2.42
CA LYS A 149 3.25 18.27 -2.43
C LYS A 149 2.08 18.71 -1.58
N THR A 150 2.24 19.84 -0.92
CA THR A 150 1.12 20.54 -0.28
C THR A 150 0.12 20.98 -1.35
N PHE A 151 -1.16 21.10 -0.98
CA PHE A 151 -2.20 21.62 -1.85
C PHE A 151 -3.24 22.51 -1.15
N LEU A 152 -3.21 22.58 0.19
CA LEU A 152 -4.06 23.46 0.98
C LEU A 152 -3.34 24.74 1.37
N LEU A 153 -2.00 24.75 1.34
CA LEU A 153 -1.21 25.93 1.66
C LEU A 153 -1.41 27.03 0.60
N GLN A 154 -1.72 28.22 1.07
CA GLN A 154 -1.91 29.39 0.22
C GLN A 154 -1.08 30.58 0.68
N LEU A 155 -0.33 31.16 -0.25
CA LEU A 155 0.42 32.39 -0.02
C LEU A 155 -0.50 33.59 -0.21
N ARG A 156 -0.72 34.34 0.88
CA ARG A 156 -1.50 35.59 0.86
C ARG A 156 -0.67 36.74 0.25
N LEU A 157 -1.11 37.22 -0.87
CA LEU A 157 -0.60 38.41 -1.54
C LEU A 157 -1.62 39.55 -1.42
N PHE A 158 -1.19 40.79 -1.70
CA PHE A 158 -2.07 41.96 -1.59
C PHE A 158 -3.34 41.89 -2.43
N ASN A 159 -3.28 41.20 -3.60
CA ASN A 159 -4.36 41.16 -4.57
C ASN A 159 -4.84 39.75 -4.91
N ALA A 160 -4.24 38.73 -4.36
CA ALA A 160 -4.60 37.34 -4.67
C ALA A 160 -4.00 36.37 -3.65
N ASP A 161 -4.67 35.24 -3.44
CA ASP A 161 -4.13 34.08 -2.78
C ASP A 161 -3.63 33.08 -3.82
N VAL A 162 -2.40 32.62 -3.68
CA VAL A 162 -1.74 31.71 -4.63
C VAL A 162 -1.46 30.37 -3.95
N ASP A 163 -1.85 29.29 -4.61
CA ASP A 163 -1.57 27.93 -4.13
C ASP A 163 -0.07 27.68 -4.01
N ALA A 164 0.36 27.30 -2.83
CA ALA A 164 1.75 26.97 -2.54
C ALA A 164 1.95 25.45 -2.55
N LYS A 165 2.43 24.92 -3.68
CA LYS A 165 2.72 23.47 -3.85
C LYS A 165 4.16 23.18 -3.47
N ILE A 166 4.38 22.93 -2.19
CA ILE A 166 5.71 22.73 -1.62
C ILE A 166 5.97 21.23 -1.49
N PRO A 167 7.07 20.72 -2.10
CA PRO A 167 7.44 19.32 -1.96
C PRO A 167 7.89 19.04 -0.53
N MET A 168 7.49 17.87 -0.02
CA MET A 168 7.93 17.37 1.28
C MET A 168 7.95 15.85 1.31
N LEU A 169 8.78 15.29 2.18
CA LEU A 169 8.81 13.87 2.46
C LEU A 169 7.72 13.55 3.48
N MET A 170 6.77 12.71 3.09
CA MET A 170 5.73 12.19 3.96
C MET A 170 6.11 10.80 4.46
N TYR A 171 5.86 10.54 5.74
CA TYR A 171 6.02 9.24 6.39
C TYR A 171 4.63 8.71 6.70
N TYR A 172 4.31 7.57 6.11
CA TYR A 172 3.04 6.87 6.28
C TYR A 172 3.20 5.64 7.15
N ARG A 173 2.11 5.27 7.84
CA ARG A 173 2.04 4.08 8.66
C ARG A 173 0.63 3.55 8.74
N ILE A 174 0.49 2.22 8.68
CA ILE A 174 -0.74 1.53 9.06
C ILE A 174 -0.81 1.57 10.59
N GLU A 175 -1.80 2.28 11.13
CA GLU A 175 -1.95 2.48 12.57
C GLU A 175 -2.76 1.38 13.23
N SER A 176 -3.91 1.01 12.62
CA SER A 176 -4.81 -0.06 13.08
C SER A 176 -5.52 -0.73 11.89
N MET A 177 -6.15 -1.88 12.17
CA MET A 177 -6.89 -2.68 11.18
C MET A 177 -8.33 -2.96 11.62
N ASP A 178 -8.77 -2.38 12.73
CA ASP A 178 -10.03 -2.70 13.43
C ASP A 178 -10.87 -1.45 13.74
N GLU A 179 -10.64 -0.36 13.02
CA GLU A 179 -11.40 0.87 13.22
C GLU A 179 -12.86 0.74 12.78
N THR A 180 -13.74 1.39 13.51
CA THR A 180 -15.14 1.57 13.09
C THR A 180 -15.34 3.01 12.66
N VAL A 181 -15.74 3.20 11.40
CA VAL A 181 -15.88 4.51 10.78
C VAL A 181 -17.32 4.74 10.35
N LYS A 182 -17.89 5.87 10.78
CA LYS A 182 -19.22 6.31 10.38
C LYS A 182 -19.10 7.47 9.38
N VAL A 183 -19.69 7.29 8.21
CA VAL A 183 -19.80 8.29 7.14
C VAL A 183 -21.22 8.27 6.57
N PRO A 184 -21.64 9.22 5.72
CA PRO A 184 -22.97 9.23 5.16
C PRO A 184 -23.39 7.94 4.44
N ALA A 185 -22.46 7.24 3.79
CA ALA A 185 -22.70 5.95 3.16
C ALA A 185 -23.02 4.80 4.13
N GLY A 186 -22.74 4.98 5.45
CA GLY A 186 -23.00 3.95 6.45
C GLY A 186 -21.96 3.87 7.56
N VAL A 187 -21.98 2.74 8.26
CA VAL A 187 -21.00 2.39 9.29
C VAL A 187 -20.17 1.22 8.79
N PHE A 188 -18.86 1.38 8.79
CA PHE A 188 -17.90 0.39 8.32
C PHE A 188 -17.02 -0.08 9.47
N THR A 189 -16.90 -1.38 9.66
CA THR A 189 -16.03 -2.01 10.66
C THR A 189 -14.78 -2.57 10.02
N ASP A 190 -13.81 -2.96 10.83
CA ASP A 190 -12.55 -3.56 10.39
C ASP A 190 -11.80 -2.68 9.37
N CYS A 191 -11.94 -1.36 9.53
CA CYS A 191 -11.28 -0.41 8.65
C CYS A 191 -9.80 -0.33 8.99
N MET A 192 -8.97 -0.38 7.95
CA MET A 192 -7.56 -0.06 8.04
C MET A 192 -7.38 1.45 8.14
N LYS A 193 -6.71 1.93 9.18
CA LYS A 193 -6.32 3.32 9.37
C LYS A 193 -4.87 3.51 8.95
N VAL A 194 -4.64 4.43 8.03
CA VAL A 194 -3.32 4.87 7.61
C VAL A 194 -3.12 6.32 8.04
N THR A 195 -2.05 6.57 8.77
CA THR A 195 -1.65 7.94 9.14
C THR A 195 -0.44 8.37 8.32
N GLY A 196 -0.38 9.64 7.97
CA GLY A 196 0.74 10.24 7.27
C GLY A 196 1.20 11.51 7.97
N ARG A 197 2.51 11.73 8.05
CA ARG A 197 3.09 12.95 8.62
C ARG A 197 4.26 13.43 7.79
N GLY A 198 4.28 14.73 7.51
CA GLY A 198 5.40 15.41 6.87
C GLY A 198 5.74 16.70 7.62
N LYS A 199 7.03 16.96 7.74
CA LYS A 199 7.52 18.23 8.26
C LYS A 199 8.68 18.70 7.38
N THR A 200 8.63 19.98 6.97
CA THR A 200 9.72 20.61 6.24
C THR A 200 9.87 22.06 6.66
N SER A 201 10.96 22.67 6.31
CA SER A 201 11.15 24.11 6.50
C SER A 201 11.63 24.73 5.21
N ILE A 202 11.05 25.85 4.85
CA ILE A 202 11.44 26.66 3.70
C ILE A 202 12.02 27.99 4.16
N ARG A 203 12.92 28.54 3.38
CA ARG A 203 13.46 29.88 3.65
C ARG A 203 12.44 30.92 3.22
N GLY A 204 11.97 31.74 4.16
CA GLY A 204 11.14 32.88 3.87
C GLY A 204 11.87 33.90 2.99
N ARG A 205 11.13 34.63 2.16
CA ARG A 205 11.67 35.79 1.44
C ARG A 205 11.68 36.97 2.42
N PHE A 206 12.68 37.84 2.31
CA PHE A 206 12.73 39.12 3.03
C PHE A 206 12.85 38.99 4.57
N SER A 207 13.94 38.43 5.08
CA SER A 207 14.31 38.41 6.52
C SER A 207 13.39 37.62 7.47
N GLU A 208 12.42 36.88 6.99
CA GLU A 208 11.44 36.13 7.79
C GLU A 208 12.01 34.82 8.40
N GLY A 209 13.29 34.49 8.14
CA GLY A 209 13.91 33.27 8.66
C GLY A 209 13.38 32.00 7.98
N PHE A 210 13.29 30.91 8.76
CA PHE A 210 12.72 29.65 8.31
C PHE A 210 11.25 29.56 8.68
N ILE A 211 10.43 29.14 7.72
CA ILE A 211 9.01 28.86 7.89
C ILE A 211 8.85 27.36 8.01
N GLU A 212 8.35 26.89 9.14
CA GLU A 212 8.03 25.49 9.34
C GLU A 212 6.68 25.16 8.74
N LEU A 213 6.60 23.99 8.06
CA LEU A 213 5.40 23.45 7.46
C LEU A 213 5.18 22.05 7.98
N THR A 214 3.94 21.73 8.36
CA THR A 214 3.54 20.38 8.72
C THR A 214 2.34 19.95 7.91
N VAL A 215 2.30 18.65 7.60
CA VAL A 215 1.15 17.98 6.99
C VAL A 215 0.86 16.74 7.81
N GLU A 216 -0.40 16.55 8.16
CA GLU A 216 -0.92 15.35 8.80
C GLU A 216 -2.08 14.80 7.98
N THR A 217 -2.12 13.48 7.80
CA THR A 217 -3.20 12.79 7.08
C THR A 217 -3.71 11.60 7.88
N MET A 218 -5.00 11.31 7.72
CA MET A 218 -5.64 10.09 8.23
C MET A 218 -6.58 9.55 7.17
N ASP A 219 -6.29 8.36 6.67
CA ASP A 219 -7.09 7.68 5.67
C ASP A 219 -7.67 6.39 6.25
N TYR A 220 -8.95 6.14 5.98
CA TYR A 220 -9.66 4.97 6.47
C TYR A 220 -10.17 4.16 5.28
N PHE A 221 -9.78 2.90 5.22
CA PHE A 221 -10.12 1.98 4.14
C PHE A 221 -10.95 0.82 4.69
N ALA A 222 -12.16 0.63 4.18
CA ALA A 222 -13.02 -0.48 4.56
C ALA A 222 -12.81 -1.71 3.66
N PRO A 223 -12.87 -2.95 4.21
CA PRO A 223 -12.74 -4.18 3.44
C PRO A 223 -13.78 -4.26 2.32
N GLY A 224 -13.35 -4.55 1.09
CA GLY A 224 -14.21 -4.68 -0.09
C GLY A 224 -14.80 -3.38 -0.62
N VAL A 225 -14.65 -2.27 0.09
CA VAL A 225 -15.17 -0.95 -0.28
C VAL A 225 -14.07 0.01 -0.71
N GLY A 226 -12.95 0.04 0.00
CA GLY A 226 -11.87 0.97 -0.24
C GLY A 226 -11.93 2.20 0.68
N LEU A 227 -11.44 3.34 0.22
CA LEU A 227 -11.40 4.58 0.99
C LEU A 227 -12.82 5.02 1.38
N VAL A 228 -13.10 5.13 2.69
CA VAL A 228 -14.38 5.60 3.23
C VAL A 228 -14.26 7.01 3.82
N LYS A 229 -13.10 7.36 4.37
CA LYS A 229 -12.82 8.69 4.90
C LYS A 229 -11.36 9.04 4.70
N SER A 230 -11.08 10.31 4.41
CA SER A 230 -9.73 10.88 4.35
C SER A 230 -9.75 12.26 4.96
N GLU A 231 -8.78 12.53 5.81
CA GLU A 231 -8.59 13.81 6.49
C GLU A 231 -7.15 14.28 6.23
N ARG A 232 -6.98 15.57 5.99
CA ARG A 232 -5.67 16.19 5.82
C ARG A 232 -5.67 17.58 6.44
N LEU A 233 -4.62 17.84 7.22
CA LEU A 233 -4.34 19.14 7.81
C LEU A 233 -2.98 19.61 7.30
N GLU A 234 -2.93 20.81 6.76
CA GLU A 234 -1.68 21.48 6.40
C GLU A 234 -1.54 22.75 7.23
N THR A 235 -0.41 22.93 7.88
CA THR A 235 -0.14 24.09 8.72
C THR A 235 1.20 24.75 8.40
N SER A 236 1.30 26.01 8.73
CA SER A 236 2.51 26.81 8.57
C SER A 236 2.75 27.68 9.81
N SER A 237 4.00 27.87 10.16
CA SER A 237 4.38 28.82 11.23
C SER A 237 4.27 30.30 10.83
N HIS A 238 3.97 30.59 9.57
CA HIS A 238 3.94 31.96 9.05
C HIS A 238 2.53 32.41 8.62
N PRO A 239 2.01 33.54 9.11
CA PRO A 239 0.62 33.94 8.88
C PRO A 239 0.26 34.27 7.43
N ARG A 240 1.26 34.59 6.58
CA ARG A 240 1.04 34.82 5.14
C ARG A 240 1.03 33.53 4.31
N LEU A 241 1.51 32.44 4.88
CA LEU A 241 1.41 31.13 4.26
C LEU A 241 0.40 30.33 5.07
N ALA A 242 -0.87 30.51 4.77
CA ALA A 242 -1.94 29.91 5.53
C ALA A 242 -2.18 28.48 5.09
N GLY A 243 -2.45 27.60 6.05
CA GLY A 243 -2.82 26.22 5.84
C GLY A 243 -4.32 26.04 5.66
N GLY A 244 -4.77 24.80 5.78
CA GLY A 244 -6.17 24.43 5.66
C GLY A 244 -6.43 23.00 6.09
N GLU A 245 -7.71 22.67 6.14
CA GLU A 245 -8.22 21.32 6.40
C GLU A 245 -8.93 20.79 5.15
N TYR A 246 -8.84 19.49 4.96
CA TYR A 246 -9.53 18.74 3.92
C TYR A 246 -10.14 17.51 4.55
N VAL A 247 -11.43 17.32 4.34
CA VAL A 247 -12.16 16.12 4.74
C VAL A 247 -12.90 15.57 3.52
N LYS A 248 -12.71 14.28 3.26
CA LYS A 248 -13.40 13.56 2.20
C LYS A 248 -14.13 12.38 2.81
N GLU A 249 -15.44 12.30 2.62
CA GLU A 249 -16.28 11.25 3.16
C GLU A 249 -17.11 10.57 2.06
N LEU A 250 -17.21 9.24 2.17
CA LEU A 250 -18.01 8.43 1.28
C LEU A 250 -19.49 8.71 1.48
N GLN A 251 -20.18 9.12 0.40
CA GLN A 251 -21.63 9.38 0.37
C GLN A 251 -22.41 8.17 -0.15
N ASP A 252 -21.83 7.50 -1.13
CA ASP A 252 -22.46 6.35 -1.80
C ASP A 252 -21.41 5.55 -2.56
N TYR A 253 -21.67 4.25 -2.76
CA TYR A 253 -20.83 3.39 -3.58
C TYR A 253 -21.64 2.28 -4.24
N SER A 254 -21.23 1.82 -5.40
CA SER A 254 -21.87 0.74 -6.12
C SER A 254 -20.99 -0.49 -6.23
N ALA A 255 -21.62 -1.66 -6.26
CA ALA A 255 -20.95 -2.92 -6.56
C ALA A 255 -20.36 -2.93 -7.99
N PRO A 256 -19.42 -3.85 -8.30
CA PRO A 256 -18.93 -4.05 -9.67
C PRO A 256 -20.07 -4.38 -10.62
N TRP A 257 -19.93 -4.01 -11.89
CA TRP A 257 -20.87 -4.43 -12.93
C TRP A 257 -20.93 -5.95 -13.02
N PRO A 258 -22.13 -6.54 -13.16
CA PRO A 258 -22.27 -7.97 -13.34
C PRO A 258 -21.46 -8.46 -14.55
N SER A 259 -20.79 -9.61 -14.41
CA SER A 259 -19.98 -10.19 -15.49
C SER A 259 -20.79 -10.62 -16.73
N SER A 260 -22.14 -10.65 -16.61
CA SER A 260 -23.08 -11.01 -17.68
C SER A 260 -23.33 -9.90 -18.72
N TRP A 261 -22.67 -8.77 -18.62
CA TRP A 261 -22.84 -7.62 -19.54
C TRP A 261 -21.72 -7.52 -20.60
N TRP A 262 -20.97 -8.61 -20.81
CA TRP A 262 -19.88 -8.71 -21.81
C TRP A 262 -20.11 -9.86 -22.77
#